data_a69de452a26356afbc85de9cdd2d71d2
#
_entry.id   a69de452a26356afbc85de9cdd2d71d2
#
_cell.length_a   1.000
_cell.length_b   1.000
_cell.length_c   1.000
_cell.angle_alpha   90.00
_cell.angle_beta   90.00
_cell.angle_gamma   90.00
#
_symmetry.space_group_name_H-M   'P 1'
#
loop_
_entity.id
_entity.type
_entity.pdbx_description
1 polymer ?
#
loop_
_entity_poly.entity_id
_entity_poly.type
_entity_poly.pdbx_seq_one_letter_code
_entity_poly.pdbx_strand_id
1 'polypeptide(L)'
;SDTAEVGNLPRRDGDVVLFEDFSPGKNGLSHLLSSLKERASLGRPVRLAFLGDSFIEADIFTQDVRSLLQSRYGGSGVGYVSMHSDFPGFRRSVVQSGEGWEVHSVLKPKEVDWKVMTLQQQYFVPLEGATAQYRGTTKIEHADSWALSRFVFIARQDCSVELKIADGEWQVFPVAGSHEIQSLAVEGQTPRFQVRVGNTPGFAAIGVWLDDVQGIAVDNISTRGYSGLSLGALSREKAVQMDSIVPYDAIVLQYGLNVMTPEILHYGSYARKMTEVVLHLRECYPHTDIILMGVGLSLIHISEPTRRTPIS
;
A
#
# COMPACT_ATOMS: atom_id res chain seq x y z
N SER A 1 -31.27 -18.11 -16.90
CA SER A 1 -31.51 -16.67 -17.12
C SER A 1 -31.36 -15.96 -15.77
N ASP A 2 -30.12 -15.63 -15.43
CA ASP A 2 -29.82 -14.73 -14.29
C ASP A 2 -29.46 -13.37 -14.88
N THR A 3 -30.48 -12.56 -15.08
CA THR A 3 -30.31 -11.12 -15.16
C THR A 3 -30.04 -10.67 -13.73
N ALA A 4 -28.75 -10.52 -13.36
CA ALA A 4 -28.42 -9.73 -12.21
C ALA A 4 -28.97 -8.33 -12.47
N GLU A 5 -29.97 -7.93 -11.73
CA GLU A 5 -30.45 -6.56 -11.71
C GLU A 5 -29.23 -5.67 -11.44
N VAL A 6 -28.91 -4.82 -12.39
CA VAL A 6 -28.01 -3.71 -12.18
C VAL A 6 -28.72 -2.82 -11.18
N GLY A 7 -28.41 -3.02 -9.90
CA GLY A 7 -28.93 -2.19 -8.82
C GLY A 7 -28.70 -0.73 -9.18
N ASN A 8 -29.68 0.10 -8.96
CA ASN A 8 -29.64 1.54 -9.23
C ASN A 8 -28.29 2.10 -8.75
N LEU A 9 -27.51 2.62 -9.68
CA LEU A 9 -26.31 3.38 -9.37
C LEU A 9 -26.69 4.46 -8.33
N PRO A 10 -25.90 4.67 -7.29
CA PRO A 10 -26.22 5.67 -6.28
C PRO A 10 -26.43 7.02 -6.96
N ARG A 11 -27.56 7.64 -6.69
CA ARG A 11 -27.86 8.97 -7.22
C ARG A 11 -26.85 9.94 -6.63
N ARG A 12 -26.17 10.70 -7.48
CA ARG A 12 -25.43 11.87 -7.07
C ARG A 12 -26.44 12.91 -6.58
N ASP A 13 -26.53 13.07 -5.28
CA ASP A 13 -27.19 14.22 -4.69
C ASP A 13 -26.04 15.12 -4.19
N GLY A 14 -25.68 16.10 -5.00
CA GLY A 14 -24.48 16.91 -4.77
C GLY A 14 -23.17 16.09 -4.88
N ASP A 15 -22.12 16.52 -4.20
CA ASP A 15 -20.78 15.93 -4.25
C ASP A 15 -20.58 14.75 -3.26
N VAL A 16 -21.66 14.15 -2.76
CA VAL A 16 -21.57 13.05 -1.77
C VAL A 16 -21.83 11.70 -2.44
N VAL A 17 -20.81 10.83 -2.45
CA VAL A 17 -20.95 9.43 -2.82
C VAL A 17 -21.39 8.65 -1.58
N LEU A 18 -22.54 7.95 -1.66
CA LEU A 18 -23.02 7.12 -0.57
C LEU A 18 -22.11 5.90 -0.40
N PHE A 19 -21.74 5.63 0.85
CA PHE A 19 -21.08 4.42 1.26
C PHE A 19 -22.12 3.31 1.43
N GLU A 20 -21.92 2.17 0.76
CA GLU A 20 -22.82 1.01 0.86
C GLU A 20 -22.15 -0.13 1.62
N ASP A 21 -22.84 -0.69 2.62
CA ASP A 21 -22.36 -1.85 3.37
C ASP A 21 -23.04 -3.12 2.82
N PHE A 22 -22.27 -3.97 2.17
CA PHE A 22 -22.69 -5.25 1.61
C PHE A 22 -22.49 -6.43 2.57
N SER A 23 -21.95 -6.21 3.77
CA SER A 23 -21.79 -7.27 4.74
C SER A 23 -23.15 -7.81 5.21
N PRO A 24 -23.26 -9.11 5.55
CA PRO A 24 -24.53 -9.71 5.95
C PRO A 24 -25.22 -9.03 7.14
N GLY A 25 -24.43 -8.54 8.09
CA GLY A 25 -24.91 -7.86 9.31
C GLY A 25 -24.88 -6.34 9.24
N LYS A 26 -24.57 -5.75 8.08
CA LYS A 26 -24.33 -4.30 7.95
C LYS A 26 -23.30 -3.77 8.96
N ASN A 27 -22.27 -4.55 9.20
CA ASN A 27 -21.20 -4.29 10.16
C ASN A 27 -19.80 -4.44 9.53
N GLY A 28 -19.69 -4.23 8.22
CA GLY A 28 -18.47 -4.43 7.43
C GLY A 28 -17.27 -3.55 7.82
N LEU A 29 -17.50 -2.51 8.65
CA LEU A 29 -16.46 -1.65 9.20
C LEU A 29 -16.31 -1.78 10.72
N SER A 30 -16.83 -2.83 11.32
CA SER A 30 -16.85 -2.98 12.78
C SER A 30 -15.44 -3.03 13.38
N HIS A 31 -14.49 -3.69 12.74
CA HIS A 31 -13.11 -3.75 13.21
C HIS A 31 -12.44 -2.37 13.16
N LEU A 32 -12.49 -1.69 12.02
CA LEU A 32 -11.92 -0.34 11.86
C LEU A 32 -12.50 0.64 12.88
N LEU A 33 -13.82 0.64 13.06
CA LEU A 33 -14.49 1.53 13.99
C LEU A 33 -14.14 1.22 15.46
N SER A 34 -13.99 -0.06 15.81
CA SER A 34 -13.50 -0.46 17.14
C SER A 34 -12.07 0.02 17.37
N SER A 35 -11.17 -0.23 16.41
CA SER A 35 -9.78 0.22 16.48
C SER A 35 -9.68 1.74 16.62
N LEU A 36 -10.51 2.50 15.90
CA LEU A 36 -10.55 3.96 16.02
C LEU A 36 -11.00 4.44 17.41
N LYS A 37 -11.97 3.76 18.01
CA LYS A 37 -12.42 4.07 19.38
C LYS A 37 -11.33 3.78 20.40
N GLU A 38 -10.60 2.69 20.23
CA GLU A 38 -9.59 2.20 21.15
C GLU A 38 -8.17 2.70 20.81
N ARG A 39 -8.01 3.60 19.83
CA ARG A 39 -6.73 4.01 19.27
C ARG A 39 -5.69 4.46 20.29
N ALA A 40 -6.11 5.08 21.37
CA ALA A 40 -5.20 5.53 22.43
C ALA A 40 -4.59 4.39 23.26
N SER A 41 -5.22 3.21 23.24
CA SER A 41 -4.80 2.02 24.01
C SER A 41 -4.26 0.88 23.15
N LEU A 42 -4.31 1.00 21.81
CA LEU A 42 -3.83 -0.05 20.92
C LEU A 42 -2.31 -0.27 20.97
N GLY A 43 -1.53 0.73 21.41
CA GLY A 43 -0.07 0.66 21.37
C GLY A 43 0.54 0.67 19.94
N ARG A 44 -0.25 1.02 18.96
CA ARG A 44 0.11 1.16 17.54
C ARG A 44 -0.86 2.13 16.83
N PRO A 45 -0.52 2.69 15.68
CA PRO A 45 -1.49 3.43 14.89
C PRO A 45 -2.59 2.50 14.34
N VAL A 46 -3.79 3.03 14.18
CA VAL A 46 -4.83 2.44 13.36
C VAL A 46 -4.43 2.61 11.90
N ARG A 47 -4.36 1.52 11.14
CA ARG A 47 -3.76 1.54 9.79
C ARG A 47 -4.75 1.17 8.71
N LEU A 48 -4.79 2.02 7.69
CA LEU A 48 -5.50 1.76 6.44
C LEU A 48 -4.48 1.55 5.32
N ALA A 49 -4.67 0.50 4.51
CA ALA A 49 -3.92 0.30 3.28
C ALA A 49 -4.79 0.65 2.08
N PHE A 50 -4.32 1.55 1.22
CA PHE A 50 -4.95 1.83 -0.08
C PHE A 50 -4.15 1.13 -1.16
N LEU A 51 -4.77 0.13 -1.77
CA LEU A 51 -4.21 -0.61 -2.90
C LEU A 51 -4.92 -0.18 -4.19
N GLY A 52 -4.14 0.10 -5.21
CA GLY A 52 -4.73 0.50 -6.47
C GLY A 52 -3.74 0.58 -7.63
N ASP A 53 -4.26 1.05 -8.73
CA ASP A 53 -3.53 1.29 -9.97
C ASP A 53 -2.97 2.74 -10.03
N SER A 54 -2.84 3.28 -11.23
CA SER A 54 -2.36 4.65 -11.44
C SER A 54 -3.23 5.73 -10.81
N PHE A 55 -4.47 5.44 -10.44
CA PHE A 55 -5.34 6.39 -9.76
C PHE A 55 -4.90 6.66 -8.31
N ILE A 56 -4.35 5.64 -7.65
CA ILE A 56 -3.78 5.76 -6.30
C ILE A 56 -2.31 6.20 -6.33
N GLU A 57 -1.65 6.02 -7.49
CA GLU A 57 -0.22 6.31 -7.65
C GLU A 57 0.13 7.76 -7.27
N ALA A 58 1.38 7.95 -6.89
CA ALA A 58 1.94 9.23 -6.45
C ALA A 58 1.34 9.81 -5.16
N ASP A 59 0.50 9.04 -4.46
CA ASP A 59 -0.08 9.42 -3.18
C ASP A 59 -0.99 10.69 -3.23
N ILE A 60 -1.39 11.13 -4.42
CA ILE A 60 -2.15 12.37 -4.58
C ILE A 60 -3.48 12.32 -3.82
N PHE A 61 -4.22 11.24 -3.97
CA PHE A 61 -5.47 11.03 -3.25
C PHE A 61 -5.22 10.68 -1.78
N THR A 62 -4.31 9.74 -1.53
CA THR A 62 -4.07 9.19 -0.19
C THR A 62 -3.36 10.17 0.74
N GLN A 63 -2.56 11.11 0.23
CA GLN A 63 -1.95 12.16 1.06
C GLN A 63 -3.00 13.05 1.73
N ASP A 64 -4.07 13.40 1.01
CA ASP A 64 -5.14 14.25 1.53
C ASP A 64 -6.00 13.47 2.54
N VAL A 65 -6.34 12.21 2.22
CA VAL A 65 -7.04 11.32 3.17
C VAL A 65 -6.23 11.15 4.45
N ARG A 66 -4.93 10.91 4.33
CA ARG A 66 -4.02 10.78 5.47
C ARG A 66 -3.98 12.04 6.31
N SER A 67 -3.76 13.21 5.68
CA SER A 67 -3.73 14.49 6.37
C SER A 67 -5.01 14.76 7.17
N LEU A 68 -6.17 14.55 6.55
CA LEU A 68 -7.47 14.75 7.20
C LEU A 68 -7.67 13.81 8.39
N LEU A 69 -7.33 12.54 8.23
CA LEU A 69 -7.47 11.54 9.29
C LEU A 69 -6.47 11.81 10.44
N GLN A 70 -5.23 12.13 10.13
CA GLN A 70 -4.22 12.46 11.15
C GLN A 70 -4.54 13.75 11.88
N SER A 71 -5.07 14.76 11.21
CA SER A 71 -5.56 15.99 11.88
C SER A 71 -6.70 15.71 12.84
N ARG A 72 -7.56 14.73 12.53
CA ARG A 72 -8.72 14.39 13.36
C ARG A 72 -8.40 13.41 14.50
N TYR A 73 -7.55 12.42 14.25
CA TYR A 73 -7.33 11.29 15.15
C TYR A 73 -5.91 11.20 15.70
N GLY A 74 -5.03 12.10 15.28
CA GLY A 74 -3.59 12.06 15.60
C GLY A 74 -2.82 11.16 14.66
N GLY A 75 -1.51 11.17 14.82
CA GLY A 75 -0.58 10.44 13.98
C GLY A 75 0.25 11.36 13.11
N SER A 76 1.33 10.80 12.56
CA SER A 76 2.27 11.48 11.66
C SER A 76 2.97 10.47 10.75
N GLY A 77 3.70 10.97 9.76
CA GLY A 77 4.39 10.13 8.80
C GLY A 77 3.49 9.65 7.68
N VAL A 78 4.09 8.97 6.72
CA VAL A 78 3.44 8.62 5.45
C VAL A 78 3.17 7.11 5.29
N GLY A 79 3.45 6.32 6.34
CA GLY A 79 3.30 4.87 6.29
C GLY A 79 4.33 4.23 5.36
N TYR A 80 3.88 3.29 4.56
CA TYR A 80 4.70 2.52 3.64
C TYR A 80 5.38 3.38 2.57
N VAL A 81 6.69 3.15 2.38
CA VAL A 81 7.48 3.64 1.24
C VAL A 81 8.37 2.50 0.73
N SER A 82 8.48 2.36 -0.59
CA SER A 82 9.34 1.38 -1.23
C SER A 82 10.83 1.71 -1.07
N MET A 83 11.72 0.73 -1.35
CA MET A 83 13.17 0.97 -1.29
C MET A 83 13.67 1.79 -2.48
N HIS A 84 12.99 1.72 -3.61
CA HIS A 84 13.33 2.41 -4.84
C HIS A 84 12.07 2.83 -5.59
N SER A 85 12.14 3.94 -6.30
CA SER A 85 11.11 4.39 -7.24
C SER A 85 11.78 4.95 -8.49
N ASP A 86 11.29 4.56 -9.66
CA ASP A 86 11.74 5.13 -10.95
C ASP A 86 11.33 6.61 -11.10
N PHE A 87 10.28 7.02 -10.37
CA PHE A 87 9.71 8.37 -10.43
C PHE A 87 9.53 8.97 -9.02
N PRO A 88 10.60 9.12 -8.23
CA PRO A 88 10.47 9.55 -6.82
C PRO A 88 9.87 10.95 -6.67
N GLY A 89 10.02 11.81 -7.66
CA GLY A 89 9.48 13.16 -7.65
C GLY A 89 7.95 13.25 -7.83
N PHE A 90 7.29 12.18 -8.23
CA PHE A 90 5.82 12.18 -8.37
C PHE A 90 5.12 12.15 -7.01
N ARG A 91 5.69 11.46 -6.02
CA ARG A 91 5.17 11.44 -4.66
C ARG A 91 5.64 12.67 -3.90
N ARG A 92 4.70 13.54 -3.52
CA ARG A 92 4.98 14.81 -2.84
C ARG A 92 5.02 14.70 -1.32
N SER A 93 4.47 13.64 -0.76
CA SER A 93 4.34 13.43 0.68
C SER A 93 5.63 12.98 1.37
N VAL A 94 6.62 12.51 0.61
CA VAL A 94 7.95 12.12 1.09
C VAL A 94 8.98 12.35 -0.01
N VAL A 95 10.20 12.76 0.38
CA VAL A 95 11.34 12.83 -0.52
C VAL A 95 12.12 11.53 -0.39
N GLN A 96 12.11 10.72 -1.43
CA GLN A 96 12.72 9.40 -1.48
C GLN A 96 13.90 9.37 -2.45
N SER A 97 14.99 8.69 -2.05
CA SER A 97 16.03 8.23 -2.94
C SER A 97 16.47 6.82 -2.56
N GLY A 98 16.74 5.97 -3.55
CA GLY A 98 17.18 4.59 -3.33
C GLY A 98 18.05 4.14 -4.49
N GLU A 99 19.22 3.59 -4.20
CA GLU A 99 20.20 3.10 -5.15
C GLU A 99 20.64 1.68 -4.79
N GLY A 100 21.05 0.90 -5.80
CA GLY A 100 21.57 -0.44 -5.60
C GLY A 100 20.49 -1.49 -5.27
N TRP A 101 19.25 -1.30 -5.71
CA TRP A 101 18.15 -2.24 -5.53
C TRP A 101 17.68 -2.81 -6.85
N GLU A 102 17.58 -4.13 -6.93
CA GLU A 102 16.89 -4.83 -8.01
C GLU A 102 15.41 -4.99 -7.64
N VAL A 103 14.53 -4.49 -8.52
CA VAL A 103 13.09 -4.46 -8.26
C VAL A 103 12.43 -5.72 -8.81
N HIS A 104 11.70 -6.43 -7.96
CA HIS A 104 10.85 -7.55 -8.34
C HIS A 104 9.38 -7.17 -8.08
N SER A 105 8.59 -7.09 -9.15
CA SER A 105 7.21 -6.59 -9.10
C SER A 105 6.25 -7.59 -9.73
N VAL A 106 5.02 -7.62 -9.25
CA VAL A 106 3.91 -8.40 -9.83
C VAL A 106 3.64 -8.09 -11.30
N LEU A 107 4.14 -6.97 -11.82
CA LEU A 107 4.08 -6.63 -13.25
C LEU A 107 4.91 -7.59 -14.12
N LYS A 108 5.90 -8.26 -13.51
CA LYS A 108 6.73 -9.28 -14.13
C LYS A 108 6.60 -10.60 -13.35
N PRO A 109 5.43 -11.24 -13.40
CA PRO A 109 5.09 -12.36 -12.50
C PRO A 109 5.99 -13.59 -12.66
N LYS A 110 6.72 -13.71 -13.78
CA LYS A 110 7.67 -14.79 -14.02
C LYS A 110 9.04 -14.55 -13.38
N GLU A 111 9.33 -13.31 -12.99
CA GLU A 111 10.60 -12.88 -12.40
C GLU A 111 10.54 -12.77 -10.87
N VAL A 112 9.38 -13.07 -10.27
CA VAL A 112 9.18 -12.93 -8.82
C VAL A 112 9.16 -14.28 -8.12
N ASP A 113 9.71 -14.32 -6.90
CA ASP A 113 9.49 -15.41 -5.96
C ASP A 113 8.21 -15.14 -5.16
N TRP A 114 7.13 -15.83 -5.50
CA TRP A 114 5.84 -15.69 -4.83
C TRP A 114 5.86 -16.07 -3.36
N LYS A 115 6.87 -16.80 -2.90
CA LYS A 115 7.05 -17.16 -1.48
C LYS A 115 7.47 -15.97 -0.61
N VAL A 116 7.98 -14.89 -1.22
CA VAL A 116 8.36 -13.67 -0.51
C VAL A 116 7.45 -12.48 -0.83
N MET A 117 6.51 -12.67 -1.76
CA MET A 117 5.59 -11.62 -2.16
C MET A 117 4.57 -11.30 -1.05
N THR A 118 4.37 -10.02 -0.81
CA THR A 118 3.45 -9.49 0.20
C THR A 118 2.40 -8.59 -0.43
N LEU A 119 1.52 -8.01 0.40
CA LEU A 119 0.49 -7.06 -0.02
C LEU A 119 1.07 -5.86 -0.78
N GLN A 120 2.35 -5.54 -0.57
CA GLN A 120 3.06 -4.45 -1.24
C GLN A 120 3.30 -4.71 -2.72
N GLN A 121 3.10 -5.95 -3.18
CA GLN A 121 3.14 -6.37 -4.60
C GLN A 121 4.50 -6.17 -5.27
N GLN A 122 5.54 -5.95 -4.50
CA GLN A 122 6.93 -5.85 -4.92
C GLN A 122 7.86 -6.13 -3.74
N TYR A 123 9.09 -6.51 -4.08
CA TYR A 123 10.20 -6.58 -3.13
C TYR A 123 11.49 -6.17 -3.84
N PHE A 124 12.54 -5.93 -3.08
CA PHE A 124 13.79 -5.34 -3.55
C PHE A 124 14.96 -6.19 -3.07
N VAL A 125 15.80 -6.61 -4.02
CA VAL A 125 17.01 -7.36 -3.72
C VAL A 125 18.19 -6.39 -3.69
N PRO A 126 18.99 -6.36 -2.60
CA PRO A 126 20.12 -5.46 -2.51
C PRO A 126 21.27 -5.93 -3.42
N LEU A 127 21.80 -5.02 -4.18
CA LEU A 127 23.07 -5.12 -4.89
C LEU A 127 24.18 -4.51 -4.03
N GLU A 128 25.40 -4.47 -4.56
CA GLU A 128 26.49 -3.79 -3.87
C GLU A 128 26.18 -2.30 -3.64
N GLY A 129 26.34 -1.84 -2.40
CA GLY A 129 26.07 -0.45 -2.03
C GLY A 129 24.60 -0.06 -1.96
N ALA A 130 23.70 -1.02 -1.75
CA ALA A 130 22.28 -0.74 -1.63
C ALA A 130 21.98 0.23 -0.47
N THR A 131 21.36 1.35 -0.80
CA THR A 131 20.97 2.41 0.15
C THR A 131 19.57 2.92 -0.17
N ALA A 132 18.87 3.37 0.86
CA ALA A 132 17.61 4.10 0.71
C ALA A 132 17.55 5.23 1.73
N GLN A 133 17.04 6.38 1.32
CA GLN A 133 16.84 7.53 2.17
C GLN A 133 15.44 8.10 1.99
N TYR A 134 14.86 8.51 3.11
CA TYR A 134 13.53 9.10 3.18
C TYR A 134 13.60 10.38 4.00
N ARG A 135 13.04 11.45 3.47
CA ARG A 135 12.98 12.74 4.16
C ARG A 135 11.56 13.27 4.13
N GLY A 136 11.13 13.80 5.26
CA GLY A 136 9.84 14.46 5.41
C GLY A 136 9.74 15.74 4.59
N THR A 137 8.53 16.22 4.43
CA THR A 137 8.21 17.45 3.71
C THR A 137 7.18 18.26 4.45
N THR A 138 7.35 19.58 4.47
CA THR A 138 6.38 20.53 5.02
C THR A 138 5.26 20.90 4.02
N LYS A 139 5.31 20.37 2.81
CA LYS A 139 4.29 20.63 1.77
C LYS A 139 2.97 19.91 2.04
N ILE A 140 3.01 18.83 2.80
CA ILE A 140 1.86 18.04 3.19
C ILE A 140 1.82 17.99 4.72
N GLU A 141 0.66 18.25 5.27
CA GLU A 141 0.44 18.29 6.72
C GLU A 141 0.73 16.91 7.35
N HIS A 142 1.40 16.89 8.51
CA HIS A 142 1.84 15.71 9.26
C HIS A 142 2.87 14.82 8.55
N ALA A 143 3.47 15.26 7.43
CA ALA A 143 4.47 14.51 6.67
C ALA A 143 5.91 15.02 6.85
N ASP A 144 6.14 15.99 7.70
CA ASP A 144 7.44 16.62 7.93
C ASP A 144 8.36 15.80 8.81
N SER A 145 7.79 15.01 9.72
CA SER A 145 8.53 14.13 10.64
C SER A 145 7.63 13.03 11.20
N TRP A 146 8.22 12.03 11.84
CA TRP A 146 7.55 10.88 12.43
C TRP A 146 8.34 10.35 13.63
N ALA A 147 7.74 9.50 14.46
CA ALA A 147 8.33 9.01 15.70
C ALA A 147 8.89 7.59 15.61
N LEU A 148 8.48 6.79 14.62
CA LEU A 148 8.88 5.40 14.43
C LEU A 148 9.29 5.14 13.00
N SER A 149 10.53 4.72 12.80
CA SER A 149 11.07 4.30 11.49
C SER A 149 11.30 2.79 11.51
N ARG A 150 10.59 2.06 10.64
CA ARG A 150 10.64 0.59 10.58
C ARG A 150 11.11 0.14 9.20
N PHE A 151 12.04 -0.81 9.17
CA PHE A 151 12.47 -1.51 7.96
C PHE A 151 12.01 -2.96 8.03
N VAL A 152 11.35 -3.47 6.97
CA VAL A 152 10.79 -4.82 6.90
C VAL A 152 11.40 -5.58 5.74
N PHE A 153 11.84 -6.81 5.98
CA PHE A 153 12.59 -7.61 5.03
C PHE A 153 12.51 -9.10 5.35
N ILE A 154 13.02 -9.92 4.43
CA ILE A 154 13.38 -11.33 4.63
C ILE A 154 14.88 -11.45 4.42
N ALA A 155 15.62 -12.07 5.33
CA ALA A 155 17.03 -12.37 5.19
C ALA A 155 17.26 -13.86 5.44
N ARG A 156 17.52 -14.63 4.38
CA ARG A 156 17.69 -16.10 4.50
C ARG A 156 19.02 -16.52 5.06
N GLN A 157 19.97 -15.61 5.17
CA GLN A 157 21.31 -15.83 5.72
C GLN A 157 21.63 -14.78 6.77
N ASP A 158 22.52 -15.12 7.68
CA ASP A 158 23.04 -14.16 8.65
C ASP A 158 23.69 -12.98 7.94
N CYS A 159 23.35 -11.78 8.37
CA CYS A 159 23.86 -10.54 7.77
C CYS A 159 23.80 -9.40 8.79
N SER A 160 24.10 -8.19 8.35
CA SER A 160 23.87 -6.98 9.10
C SER A 160 23.11 -5.95 8.28
N VAL A 161 22.30 -5.15 8.95
CA VAL A 161 21.56 -4.02 8.40
C VAL A 161 21.97 -2.77 9.15
N GLU A 162 22.17 -1.69 8.44
CA GLU A 162 22.50 -0.40 9.05
C GLU A 162 21.33 0.57 8.88
N LEU A 163 20.92 1.18 9.99
CA LEU A 163 19.85 2.18 10.04
C LEU A 163 20.36 3.48 10.66
N LYS A 164 19.80 4.60 10.19
CA LYS A 164 20.14 5.93 10.70
C LYS A 164 18.91 6.83 10.68
N ILE A 165 18.68 7.56 11.76
CA ILE A 165 17.67 8.61 11.84
C ILE A 165 18.35 9.98 11.99
N ALA A 166 17.75 11.01 11.41
CA ALA A 166 18.25 12.40 11.43
C ALA A 166 19.76 12.48 11.07
N ASP A 167 20.54 13.23 11.83
CA ASP A 167 21.99 13.37 11.70
C ASP A 167 22.78 12.53 12.70
N GLY A 168 22.12 11.51 13.30
CA GLY A 168 22.74 10.57 14.22
C GLY A 168 23.75 9.65 13.54
N GLU A 169 24.32 8.75 14.33
CA GLU A 169 25.24 7.74 13.83
C GLU A 169 24.50 6.56 13.18
N TRP A 170 25.19 5.86 12.28
CA TRP A 170 24.71 4.60 11.75
C TRP A 170 24.69 3.54 12.86
N GLN A 171 23.53 2.95 13.04
CA GLN A 171 23.34 1.82 13.96
C GLN A 171 23.41 0.52 13.17
N VAL A 172 24.28 -0.39 13.60
CA VAL A 172 24.46 -1.70 12.96
C VAL A 172 23.67 -2.74 13.72
N PHE A 173 22.77 -3.43 13.01
CA PHE A 173 21.92 -4.49 13.54
C PHE A 173 22.36 -5.84 12.98
N PRO A 174 22.83 -6.77 13.79
CA PRO A 174 23.02 -8.15 13.36
C PRO A 174 21.65 -8.80 13.12
N VAL A 175 21.55 -9.55 12.03
CA VAL A 175 20.33 -10.23 11.60
C VAL A 175 20.62 -11.72 11.45
N ALA A 176 19.90 -12.56 12.18
CA ALA A 176 19.95 -14.01 12.00
C ALA A 176 19.13 -14.40 10.77
N GLY A 177 19.66 -15.31 9.96
CA GLY A 177 19.00 -15.83 8.77
C GLY A 177 17.69 -16.53 9.12
N SER A 178 16.64 -16.25 8.34
CA SER A 178 15.31 -16.84 8.50
C SER A 178 14.52 -16.76 7.19
N HIS A 179 13.58 -17.67 6.97
CA HIS A 179 12.59 -17.59 5.89
C HIS A 179 11.38 -16.71 6.26
N GLU A 180 11.28 -16.29 7.51
CA GLU A 180 10.21 -15.44 8.00
C GLU A 180 10.49 -13.96 7.71
N ILE A 181 9.43 -13.17 7.69
CA ILE A 181 9.53 -11.72 7.60
C ILE A 181 10.07 -11.19 8.94
N GLN A 182 11.07 -10.34 8.86
CA GLN A 182 11.70 -9.68 10.00
C GLN A 182 11.53 -8.16 9.89
N SER A 183 11.64 -7.48 11.03
CA SER A 183 11.64 -6.03 11.06
C SER A 183 12.65 -5.50 12.06
N LEU A 184 13.20 -4.34 11.72
CA LEU A 184 14.01 -3.51 12.60
C LEU A 184 13.34 -2.15 12.72
N ALA A 185 13.22 -1.62 13.92
CA ALA A 185 12.60 -0.34 14.17
C ALA A 185 13.51 0.55 15.03
N VAL A 186 13.54 1.83 14.68
CA VAL A 186 14.22 2.87 15.45
C VAL A 186 13.18 3.88 15.90
N GLU A 187 13.05 4.04 17.21
CA GLU A 187 12.19 5.06 17.82
C GLU A 187 12.94 6.36 17.97
N GLY A 188 12.25 7.46 17.80
CA GLY A 188 12.75 8.82 17.92
C GLY A 188 12.15 9.71 16.85
N GLN A 189 11.75 10.91 17.26
CA GLN A 189 11.23 11.92 16.35
C GLN A 189 12.29 12.30 15.33
N THR A 190 11.99 12.12 14.05
CA THR A 190 12.94 12.36 12.98
C THR A 190 12.28 12.86 11.70
N PRO A 191 12.94 13.79 10.98
CA PRO A 191 12.53 14.18 9.62
C PRO A 191 13.22 13.33 8.54
N ARG A 192 14.10 12.36 8.92
CA ARG A 192 14.87 11.58 7.95
C ARG A 192 15.19 10.19 8.49
N PHE A 193 15.05 9.20 7.61
CA PHE A 193 15.44 7.81 7.84
C PHE A 193 16.29 7.28 6.70
N GLN A 194 17.31 6.50 7.02
CA GLN A 194 18.21 5.91 6.04
C GLN A 194 18.47 4.44 6.34
N VAL A 195 18.59 3.64 5.27
CA VAL A 195 18.86 2.20 5.31
C VAL A 195 20.06 1.89 4.44
N ARG A 196 20.96 1.03 4.90
CA ARG A 196 22.02 0.40 4.11
C ARG A 196 22.01 -1.10 4.29
N VAL A 197 22.10 -1.84 3.19
CA VAL A 197 22.22 -3.29 3.19
C VAL A 197 23.32 -3.69 2.21
N GLY A 198 24.25 -4.53 2.63
CA GLY A 198 25.26 -5.10 1.72
C GLY A 198 24.65 -6.09 0.75
N ASN A 199 25.40 -6.42 -0.31
CA ASN A 199 25.01 -7.49 -1.23
C ASN A 199 24.90 -8.82 -0.46
N THR A 200 23.69 -9.22 -0.13
CA THR A 200 23.40 -10.40 0.69
C THR A 200 22.52 -11.35 -0.10
N PRO A 201 23.00 -12.54 -0.45
CA PRO A 201 22.19 -13.57 -1.11
C PRO A 201 20.96 -13.93 -0.28
N GLY A 202 19.79 -14.05 -0.92
CA GLY A 202 18.55 -14.42 -0.25
C GLY A 202 17.93 -13.30 0.60
N PHE A 203 18.34 -12.06 0.42
CA PHE A 203 17.72 -10.89 1.04
C PHE A 203 16.64 -10.30 0.13
N ALA A 204 15.48 -10.05 0.70
CA ALA A 204 14.36 -9.37 0.03
C ALA A 204 13.81 -8.28 0.96
N ALA A 205 14.07 -7.03 0.64
CA ALA A 205 13.49 -5.89 1.33
C ALA A 205 12.04 -5.68 0.87
N ILE A 206 11.12 -5.52 1.80
CA ILE A 206 9.71 -5.23 1.50
C ILE A 206 9.49 -3.72 1.41
N GLY A 207 10.05 -2.98 2.34
CA GLY A 207 9.98 -1.53 2.38
C GLY A 207 10.19 -0.97 3.78
N VAL A 208 9.91 0.31 3.91
CA VAL A 208 9.94 1.01 5.20
C VAL A 208 8.56 1.52 5.57
N TRP A 209 8.33 1.69 6.86
CA TRP A 209 7.14 2.34 7.42
C TRP A 209 7.57 3.51 8.29
N LEU A 210 7.07 4.67 7.97
CA LEU A 210 7.38 5.94 8.62
C LEU A 210 6.11 6.42 9.32
N ASP A 211 6.03 6.20 10.62
CA ASP A 211 4.80 6.29 11.40
C ASP A 211 4.95 7.06 12.70
N ASP A 212 3.83 7.38 13.30
CA ASP A 212 3.74 7.66 14.72
C ASP A 212 3.58 6.34 15.52
N VAL A 213 3.72 6.42 16.82
CA VAL A 213 3.51 5.28 17.73
C VAL A 213 2.02 5.02 17.99
N GLN A 214 1.15 5.96 17.65
CA GLN A 214 -0.30 5.89 17.81
C GLN A 214 -1.01 6.80 16.78
N GLY A 215 -2.33 6.90 16.85
CA GLY A 215 -3.13 7.70 15.92
C GLY A 215 -3.49 6.91 14.67
N ILE A 216 -3.36 7.57 13.50
CA ILE A 216 -3.70 6.98 12.19
C ILE A 216 -2.45 6.87 11.32
N ALA A 217 -2.33 5.73 10.62
CA ALA A 217 -1.42 5.53 9.51
C ALA A 217 -2.20 5.17 8.24
N VAL A 218 -1.78 5.72 7.12
CA VAL A 218 -2.37 5.43 5.80
C VAL A 218 -1.26 5.07 4.83
N ASP A 219 -1.24 3.82 4.42
CA ASP A 219 -0.29 3.29 3.45
C ASP A 219 -0.82 3.45 2.03
N ASN A 220 0.03 3.92 1.12
CA ASN A 220 -0.22 3.91 -0.30
C ASN A 220 0.54 2.75 -0.93
N ILE A 221 -0.20 1.80 -1.52
CA ILE A 221 0.34 0.62 -2.20
C ILE A 221 -0.22 0.63 -3.62
N SER A 222 0.46 1.31 -4.52
CA SER A 222 0.01 1.49 -5.90
C SER A 222 0.94 0.83 -6.89
N THR A 223 0.35 0.26 -7.94
CA THR A 223 1.08 -0.36 -9.04
C THR A 223 0.43 0.04 -10.36
N ARG A 224 1.10 0.90 -11.13
CA ARG A 224 0.62 1.41 -12.40
C ARG A 224 0.34 0.26 -13.38
N GLY A 225 -0.80 0.34 -14.07
CA GLY A 225 -1.16 -0.62 -15.11
C GLY A 225 -1.68 -1.96 -14.59
N TYR A 226 -1.91 -2.09 -13.28
CA TYR A 226 -2.26 -3.33 -12.63
C TYR A 226 -3.77 -3.48 -12.42
N SER A 227 -4.24 -4.73 -12.48
CA SER A 227 -5.66 -5.07 -12.34
C SER A 227 -6.06 -5.56 -10.94
N GLY A 228 -5.10 -5.77 -10.04
CA GLY A 228 -5.32 -6.31 -8.71
C GLY A 228 -5.45 -7.83 -8.64
N LEU A 229 -5.52 -8.54 -9.76
CA LEU A 229 -5.84 -9.97 -9.77
C LEU A 229 -4.76 -10.86 -9.15
N SER A 230 -3.48 -10.47 -9.18
CA SER A 230 -2.41 -11.27 -8.58
C SER A 230 -2.40 -11.22 -7.05
N LEU A 231 -3.20 -10.35 -6.43
CA LEU A 231 -3.45 -10.42 -4.98
C LEU A 231 -4.02 -11.77 -4.54
N GLY A 232 -4.71 -12.48 -5.44
CA GLY A 232 -5.18 -13.85 -5.22
C GLY A 232 -4.07 -14.90 -5.10
N ALA A 233 -2.83 -14.57 -5.46
CA ALA A 233 -1.66 -15.46 -5.36
C ALA A 233 -0.77 -15.18 -4.13
N LEU A 234 -1.14 -14.22 -3.26
CA LEU A 234 -0.38 -13.91 -2.07
C LEU A 234 -0.31 -15.11 -1.10
N SER A 235 0.87 -15.29 -0.52
CA SER A 235 1.06 -16.30 0.51
C SER A 235 0.31 -15.92 1.79
N ARG A 236 -0.60 -16.79 2.24
CA ARG A 236 -1.28 -16.64 3.53
C ARG A 236 -0.28 -16.61 4.68
N GLU A 237 0.75 -17.44 4.63
CA GLU A 237 1.82 -17.45 5.64
C GLU A 237 2.50 -16.09 5.74
N LYS A 238 2.88 -15.49 4.61
CA LYS A 238 3.51 -14.16 4.58
C LYS A 238 2.55 -13.06 5.01
N ALA A 239 1.28 -13.17 4.68
CA ALA A 239 0.26 -12.24 5.15
C ALA A 239 0.13 -12.27 6.69
N VAL A 240 0.10 -13.45 7.30
CA VAL A 240 0.08 -13.61 8.77
C VAL A 240 1.33 -13.03 9.42
N GLN A 241 2.51 -13.25 8.85
CA GLN A 241 3.76 -12.68 9.35
C GLN A 241 3.75 -11.15 9.25
N MET A 242 3.30 -10.59 8.12
CA MET A 242 3.15 -9.14 7.94
C MET A 242 2.16 -8.54 8.92
N ASP A 243 1.01 -9.16 9.13
CA ASP A 243 -0.03 -8.68 10.03
C ASP A 243 0.45 -8.61 11.49
N SER A 244 1.39 -9.46 11.87
CA SER A 244 2.02 -9.41 13.20
C SER A 244 3.00 -8.24 13.37
N ILE A 245 3.54 -7.69 12.27
CA ILE A 245 4.53 -6.61 12.26
C ILE A 245 3.86 -5.26 11.95
N VAL A 246 3.02 -5.24 10.92
CA VAL A 246 2.29 -4.06 10.43
C VAL A 246 0.83 -4.45 10.24
N PRO A 247 0.04 -4.53 11.33
CA PRO A 247 -1.36 -4.91 11.24
C PRO A 247 -2.20 -3.86 10.53
N TYR A 248 -3.09 -4.32 9.64
CA TYR A 248 -4.04 -3.49 8.93
C TYR A 248 -5.43 -3.59 9.56
N ASP A 249 -6.06 -2.45 9.84
CA ASP A 249 -7.44 -2.37 10.31
C ASP A 249 -8.45 -2.32 9.16
N ALA A 250 -8.04 -1.73 8.04
CA ALA A 250 -8.79 -1.76 6.80
C ALA A 250 -7.88 -1.83 5.57
N ILE A 251 -8.33 -2.53 4.54
CA ILE A 251 -7.74 -2.57 3.21
C ILE A 251 -8.76 -1.99 2.23
N VAL A 252 -8.36 -0.95 1.51
CA VAL A 252 -9.16 -0.31 0.45
C VAL A 252 -8.61 -0.75 -0.90
N LEU A 253 -9.45 -1.35 -1.74
CA LEU A 253 -9.09 -1.80 -3.07
C LEU A 253 -9.70 -0.87 -4.12
N GLN A 254 -8.85 -0.23 -4.92
CA GLN A 254 -9.25 0.63 -6.03
C GLN A 254 -8.63 0.10 -7.33
N TYR A 255 -9.33 -0.80 -7.99
CA TYR A 255 -8.92 -1.41 -9.25
C TYR A 255 -10.08 -1.39 -10.25
N GLY A 256 -9.77 -1.60 -11.52
CA GLY A 256 -10.75 -1.74 -12.59
C GLY A 256 -10.49 -0.84 -13.80
N LEU A 257 -9.78 0.27 -13.63
CA LEU A 257 -9.51 1.18 -14.74
C LEU A 257 -8.74 0.50 -15.89
N ASN A 258 -7.76 -0.32 -15.56
CA ASN A 258 -6.89 -1.01 -16.52
C ASN A 258 -7.58 -2.18 -17.27
N VAL A 259 -8.79 -2.56 -16.89
CA VAL A 259 -9.58 -3.57 -17.59
C VAL A 259 -10.74 -2.97 -18.38
N MET A 260 -10.93 -1.66 -18.26
CA MET A 260 -11.99 -0.95 -18.98
C MET A 260 -11.50 -0.55 -20.37
N THR A 261 -12.12 -1.12 -21.40
CA THR A 261 -11.89 -0.73 -22.79
C THR A 261 -13.25 -0.44 -23.47
N PRO A 262 -13.29 0.43 -24.51
CA PRO A 262 -14.53 0.74 -25.22
C PRO A 262 -15.20 -0.48 -25.84
N GLU A 263 -14.44 -1.53 -26.13
CA GLU A 263 -14.91 -2.76 -26.78
C GLU A 263 -15.52 -3.76 -25.79
N ILE A 264 -15.19 -3.63 -24.48
CA ILE A 264 -15.68 -4.55 -23.44
C ILE A 264 -16.94 -3.96 -22.80
N LEU A 265 -18.07 -4.56 -23.08
CA LEU A 265 -19.37 -4.16 -22.53
C LEU A 265 -19.77 -4.94 -21.27
N HIS A 266 -19.07 -6.06 -20.97
CA HIS A 266 -19.40 -6.96 -19.87
C HIS A 266 -18.19 -7.29 -19.01
N TYR A 267 -18.21 -6.83 -17.77
CA TYR A 267 -17.11 -7.01 -16.80
C TYR A 267 -17.35 -8.19 -15.82
N GLY A 268 -18.34 -9.03 -16.07
CA GLY A 268 -18.69 -10.14 -15.19
C GLY A 268 -17.56 -11.13 -14.91
N SER A 269 -16.67 -11.37 -15.89
CA SER A 269 -15.49 -12.23 -15.67
C SER A 269 -14.47 -11.58 -14.71
N TYR A 270 -14.22 -10.29 -14.87
CA TYR A 270 -13.35 -9.55 -13.98
C TYR A 270 -13.93 -9.46 -12.56
N ALA A 271 -15.22 -9.16 -12.45
CA ALA A 271 -15.90 -9.10 -11.16
C ALA A 271 -15.83 -10.43 -10.39
N ARG A 272 -16.02 -11.58 -11.08
CA ARG A 272 -15.85 -12.90 -10.46
C ARG A 272 -14.42 -13.11 -9.94
N LYS A 273 -13.41 -12.79 -10.73
CA LYS A 273 -12.01 -12.90 -10.32
C LYS A 273 -11.67 -11.99 -9.15
N MET A 274 -12.19 -10.76 -9.14
CA MET A 274 -12.02 -9.85 -8.00
C MET A 274 -12.76 -10.33 -6.75
N THR A 275 -13.87 -11.02 -6.90
CA THR A 275 -14.53 -11.69 -5.77
C THR A 275 -13.63 -12.76 -5.16
N GLU A 276 -12.97 -13.58 -5.98
CA GLU A 276 -12.00 -14.57 -5.52
C GLU A 276 -10.82 -13.91 -4.79
N VAL A 277 -10.32 -12.78 -5.31
CA VAL A 277 -9.27 -11.98 -4.65
C VAL A 277 -9.73 -11.49 -3.27
N VAL A 278 -10.93 -10.93 -3.17
CA VAL A 278 -11.48 -10.45 -1.88
C VAL A 278 -11.63 -11.58 -0.89
N LEU A 279 -12.13 -12.74 -1.32
CA LEU A 279 -12.25 -13.92 -0.47
C LEU A 279 -10.88 -14.40 0.03
N HIS A 280 -9.88 -14.44 -0.87
CA HIS A 280 -8.52 -14.80 -0.50
C HIS A 280 -7.91 -13.79 0.49
N LEU A 281 -8.09 -12.49 0.28
CA LEU A 281 -7.62 -11.46 1.21
C LEU A 281 -8.29 -11.58 2.59
N ARG A 282 -9.56 -11.97 2.66
CA ARG A 282 -10.23 -12.26 3.94
C ARG A 282 -9.62 -13.45 4.67
N GLU A 283 -9.12 -14.44 3.95
CA GLU A 283 -8.36 -15.55 4.55
C GLU A 283 -6.98 -15.12 5.02
N CYS A 284 -6.32 -14.25 4.26
CA CYS A 284 -5.00 -13.71 4.60
C CYS A 284 -5.05 -12.73 5.79
N TYR A 285 -6.12 -11.93 5.87
CA TYR A 285 -6.31 -10.86 6.86
C TYR A 285 -7.70 -10.97 7.52
N PRO A 286 -7.92 -11.99 8.36
CA PRO A 286 -9.25 -12.32 8.87
C PRO A 286 -9.87 -11.26 9.79
N HIS A 287 -9.05 -10.37 10.34
CA HIS A 287 -9.46 -9.30 11.26
C HIS A 287 -9.48 -7.91 10.60
N THR A 288 -9.25 -7.83 9.30
CA THR A 288 -9.16 -6.57 8.55
C THR A 288 -10.43 -6.34 7.77
N ASP A 289 -11.00 -5.15 7.88
CA ASP A 289 -12.15 -4.77 7.04
C ASP A 289 -11.71 -4.50 5.60
N ILE A 290 -12.50 -4.91 4.62
CA ILE A 290 -12.20 -4.71 3.21
C ILE A 290 -13.22 -3.75 2.60
N ILE A 291 -12.71 -2.69 1.98
CA ILE A 291 -13.48 -1.64 1.31
C ILE A 291 -13.16 -1.67 -0.18
N LEU A 292 -14.18 -1.69 -1.01
CA LEU A 292 -14.04 -1.55 -2.45
C LEU A 292 -14.33 -0.10 -2.83
N MET A 293 -13.36 0.55 -3.47
CA MET A 293 -13.52 1.90 -4.01
C MET A 293 -13.82 1.79 -5.51
N GLY A 294 -14.95 2.35 -5.92
CA GLY A 294 -15.32 2.40 -7.33
C GLY A 294 -14.33 3.21 -8.17
N VAL A 295 -14.26 2.91 -9.46
CA VAL A 295 -13.45 3.67 -10.41
C VAL A 295 -14.08 5.03 -10.59
N GLY A 296 -13.33 6.11 -10.35
CA GLY A 296 -13.72 7.45 -10.72
C GLY A 296 -13.71 7.60 -12.25
N LEU A 297 -14.87 7.48 -12.88
CA LEU A 297 -14.98 7.77 -14.31
C LEU A 297 -14.78 9.25 -14.53
N SER A 298 -13.63 9.65 -15.09
CA SER A 298 -13.47 10.99 -15.64
C SER A 298 -14.40 11.13 -16.84
N LEU A 299 -15.23 12.19 -16.87
CA LEU A 299 -16.07 12.55 -18.01
C LEU A 299 -15.26 12.71 -19.30
N ILE A 300 -13.95 12.95 -19.21
CA ILE A 300 -13.04 13.04 -20.35
C ILE A 300 -12.92 11.70 -21.09
N HIS A 301 -12.99 10.57 -20.40
CA HIS A 301 -12.96 9.25 -21.03
C HIS A 301 -14.30 8.81 -21.63
N ILE A 302 -15.40 9.47 -21.27
CA ILE A 302 -16.75 9.19 -21.79
C ILE A 302 -17.10 10.12 -22.96
N SER A 303 -16.49 11.30 -23.05
CA SER A 303 -16.91 12.38 -23.97
C SER A 303 -16.02 12.58 -25.19
N GLU A 304 -14.99 11.78 -25.44
CA GLU A 304 -14.34 11.74 -26.75
C GLU A 304 -14.92 10.61 -27.62
N PRO A 305 -16.01 10.87 -28.38
CA PRO A 305 -16.20 10.08 -29.56
C PRO A 305 -15.02 10.42 -30.47
N THR A 306 -14.24 9.41 -30.84
CA THR A 306 -13.23 9.49 -31.90
C THR A 306 -13.84 10.21 -33.10
N ARG A 307 -13.62 11.50 -33.23
CA ARG A 307 -13.78 12.22 -34.48
C ARG A 307 -12.66 11.70 -35.38
N ARG A 308 -12.93 10.58 -36.05
CA ARG A 308 -12.25 10.27 -37.30
C ARG A 308 -12.73 11.31 -38.27
N THR A 309 -11.92 12.32 -38.56
CA THR A 309 -12.07 13.14 -39.73
C THR A 309 -11.97 12.22 -40.95
N PRO A 310 -12.96 12.22 -41.85
CA PRO A 310 -12.80 11.49 -43.10
C PRO A 310 -11.67 12.19 -43.88
N ILE A 311 -10.70 11.42 -44.27
CA ILE A 311 -9.70 11.86 -45.25
C ILE A 311 -10.42 11.90 -46.58
N SER A 312 -10.62 13.09 -47.11
CA SER A 312 -11.02 13.34 -48.50
C SER A 312 -9.84 13.14 -49.44
#